data_c86b23dc1d1f73ce8b762106046b53e8
#
_entry.id   c86b23dc1d1f73ce8b762106046b53e8
#
_cell.length_a   1.000
_cell.length_b   1.000
_cell.length_c   1.000
_cell.angle_alpha   90.00
_cell.angle_beta   90.00
_cell.angle_gamma   90.00
#
_symmetry.space_group_name_H-M   'P 1'
#
loop_
_entity.id
_entity.type
_entity.pdbx_description
1 polymer ?
#
loop_
_entity_poly.entity_id
_entity_poly.type
_entity_poly.pdbx_seq_one_letter_code
_entity_poly.pdbx_strand_id
1 'polypeptide(L)'
;MIALILLLAYTAVRLSPQPEDEFIGRVVVEWLTEEAADRTMRLVEDFAYRDPAGKVWRVPAGAEINGASIPAALYSIIGPPFVGDYRRASVLHDYYCRQRTESWKAVHKMFYDAARTGKVALLPAKAMYAAVLGWGPRWEQAATRGGAPPTVSIPRPTPNSSDLLDLETWITDADPTLDEIDRRVSELLGQAAHDVDS
;
A
#
# COMPACT_ATOMS: atom_id res chain seq x y z
N MET A 1 -21.80 -7.96 -63.65
CA MET A 1 -22.14 -7.87 -62.22
C MET A 1 -21.01 -8.53 -61.46
N ILE A 2 -20.06 -7.72 -60.98
CA ILE A 2 -18.91 -8.21 -60.19
C ILE A 2 -19.24 -7.84 -58.75
N ALA A 3 -19.52 -8.85 -57.94
CA ALA A 3 -19.78 -8.69 -56.52
C ALA A 3 -18.44 -8.46 -55.80
N LEU A 4 -18.25 -7.25 -55.29
CA LEU A 4 -17.12 -6.86 -54.45
C LEU A 4 -17.35 -7.42 -53.04
N ILE A 5 -16.73 -8.54 -52.70
CA ILE A 5 -16.71 -9.08 -51.33
C ILE A 5 -15.67 -8.30 -50.58
N LEU A 6 -16.12 -7.30 -49.83
CA LEU A 6 -15.32 -6.63 -48.80
C LEU A 6 -15.14 -7.59 -47.61
N LEU A 7 -14.00 -8.27 -47.58
CA LEU A 7 -13.57 -9.07 -46.44
C LEU A 7 -13.10 -8.09 -45.38
N LEU A 8 -13.99 -7.72 -44.46
CA LEU A 8 -13.64 -7.03 -43.21
C LEU A 8 -12.82 -8.00 -42.38
N ALA A 9 -11.51 -7.93 -42.52
CA ALA A 9 -10.59 -8.54 -41.57
C ALA A 9 -10.74 -7.80 -40.23
N TYR A 10 -11.67 -8.26 -39.41
CA TYR A 10 -11.75 -7.88 -38.01
C TYR A 10 -10.52 -8.48 -37.30
N THR A 11 -9.44 -7.74 -37.26
CA THR A 11 -8.31 -8.08 -36.38
C THR A 11 -8.80 -7.99 -34.95
N ALA A 12 -9.31 -9.10 -34.44
CA ALA A 12 -9.50 -9.29 -33.01
C ALA A 12 -8.12 -9.16 -32.38
N VAL A 13 -7.80 -7.97 -31.87
CA VAL A 13 -6.71 -7.78 -30.93
C VAL A 13 -7.05 -8.72 -29.78
N ARG A 14 -6.40 -9.87 -29.75
CA ARG A 14 -6.43 -10.73 -28.56
C ARG A 14 -5.76 -9.90 -27.46
N LEU A 15 -6.58 -9.24 -26.64
CA LEU A 15 -6.13 -8.75 -25.36
C LEU A 15 -5.61 -10.01 -24.64
N SER A 16 -4.31 -10.10 -24.51
CA SER A 16 -3.71 -11.08 -23.60
C SER A 16 -4.40 -10.88 -22.25
N PRO A 17 -4.90 -11.93 -21.59
CA PRO A 17 -5.47 -11.77 -20.27
C PRO A 17 -4.44 -11.02 -19.43
N GLN A 18 -4.84 -9.88 -18.89
CA GLN A 18 -3.98 -9.15 -17.94
C GLN A 18 -3.66 -10.14 -16.82
N PRO A 19 -2.41 -10.21 -16.38
CA PRO A 19 -2.07 -11.07 -15.26
C PRO A 19 -2.96 -10.68 -14.08
N GLU A 20 -3.76 -11.62 -13.59
CA GLU A 20 -4.58 -11.39 -12.41
C GLU A 20 -3.68 -11.02 -11.24
N ASP A 21 -4.14 -10.09 -10.40
CA ASP A 21 -3.47 -9.75 -9.17
C ASP A 21 -3.44 -10.98 -8.24
N GLU A 22 -2.26 -11.33 -7.77
CA GLU A 22 -2.06 -12.56 -7.01
C GLU A 22 -0.92 -12.47 -6.00
N PHE A 23 -1.05 -13.22 -4.91
CA PHE A 23 0.07 -13.50 -4.04
C PHE A 23 0.85 -14.71 -4.55
N ILE A 24 2.18 -14.60 -4.57
CA ILE A 24 3.10 -15.61 -5.03
C ILE A 24 3.90 -16.12 -3.82
N GLY A 25 3.80 -17.41 -3.53
CA GLY A 25 4.40 -18.00 -2.33
C GLY A 25 3.54 -17.86 -1.08
N ARG A 26 4.13 -18.21 0.06
CA ARG A 26 3.48 -18.16 1.38
C ARG A 26 4.25 -17.24 2.30
N VAL A 27 3.56 -16.61 3.24
CA VAL A 27 4.22 -15.90 4.34
C VAL A 27 4.54 -16.94 5.42
N VAL A 28 5.81 -17.30 5.50
CA VAL A 28 6.36 -18.14 6.57
C VAL A 28 7.39 -17.30 7.30
N VAL A 29 7.22 -17.14 8.60
CA VAL A 29 8.08 -16.29 9.43
C VAL A 29 8.56 -17.00 10.66
N GLU A 30 9.75 -16.64 11.13
CA GLU A 30 10.27 -16.96 12.45
C GLU A 30 10.28 -15.71 13.34
N TRP A 31 9.97 -15.87 14.61
CA TRP A 31 10.06 -14.79 15.58
C TRP A 31 11.51 -14.58 16.01
N LEU A 32 11.96 -13.33 16.00
CA LEU A 32 13.27 -12.94 16.52
C LEU A 32 13.10 -12.44 17.95
N THR A 33 13.26 -13.35 18.92
CA THR A 33 12.92 -13.09 20.33
C THR A 33 14.08 -12.55 21.16
N GLU A 34 15.31 -12.64 20.67
CA GLU A 34 16.50 -12.52 21.53
C GLU A 34 17.15 -11.13 21.55
N GLU A 35 16.91 -10.27 20.57
CA GLU A 35 17.58 -8.96 20.47
C GLU A 35 16.69 -7.82 19.97
N ALA A 36 15.43 -8.06 19.68
CA ALA A 36 14.58 -7.09 19.00
C ALA A 36 13.33 -6.76 19.79
N ALA A 37 12.84 -5.54 19.57
CA ALA A 37 11.54 -5.12 20.05
C ALA A 37 10.46 -6.15 19.65
N ASP A 38 9.57 -6.33 20.53
CA ASP A 38 8.40 -7.23 20.73
C ASP A 38 7.68 -7.86 19.52
N ARG A 39 8.05 -7.59 18.27
CA ARG A 39 7.31 -8.07 17.08
C ARG A 39 8.18 -8.32 15.86
N THR A 40 9.50 -8.32 16.00
CA THR A 40 10.35 -8.55 14.83
C THR A 40 10.29 -10.01 14.40
N MET A 41 9.99 -10.19 13.14
CA MET A 41 9.92 -11.50 12.48
C MET A 41 10.84 -11.48 11.26
N ARG A 42 11.34 -12.62 10.87
CA ARG A 42 12.12 -12.82 9.65
C ARG A 42 11.38 -13.75 8.71
N LEU A 43 11.28 -13.39 7.43
CA LEU A 43 10.76 -14.30 6.42
C LEU A 43 11.70 -15.50 6.22
N VAL A 44 11.13 -16.68 6.20
CA VAL A 44 11.86 -17.95 5.95
C VAL A 44 11.90 -18.26 4.45
N GLU A 45 10.88 -17.87 3.71
CA GLU A 45 10.71 -18.13 2.28
C GLU A 45 10.52 -16.81 1.51
N ASP A 46 10.87 -16.79 0.22
CA ASP A 46 10.53 -15.69 -0.66
C ASP A 46 9.01 -15.52 -0.76
N PHE A 47 8.55 -14.28 -0.70
CA PHE A 47 7.16 -13.93 -0.86
C PHE A 47 7.02 -12.79 -1.87
N ALA A 48 5.99 -12.83 -2.70
CA ALA A 48 5.73 -11.76 -3.64
C ALA A 48 4.24 -11.52 -3.86
N TYR A 49 3.96 -10.38 -4.47
CA TYR A 49 2.64 -9.97 -4.91
C TYR A 49 2.74 -9.38 -6.32
N ARG A 50 1.87 -9.80 -7.21
CA ARG A 50 1.64 -9.18 -8.52
C ARG A 50 0.45 -8.25 -8.38
N ASP A 51 0.65 -6.98 -8.68
CA ASP A 51 -0.41 -5.98 -8.63
C ASP A 51 -1.26 -5.98 -9.92
N PRO A 52 -2.42 -5.26 -9.94
CA PRO A 52 -3.28 -5.18 -11.13
C PRO A 52 -2.60 -4.60 -12.38
N ALA A 53 -1.49 -3.86 -12.22
CA ALA A 53 -0.70 -3.34 -13.32
C ALA A 53 0.35 -4.35 -13.84
N GLY A 54 0.45 -5.53 -13.19
CA GLY A 54 1.39 -6.59 -13.53
C GLY A 54 2.77 -6.46 -12.89
N LYS A 55 3.00 -5.41 -12.07
CA LYS A 55 4.25 -5.23 -11.33
C LYS A 55 4.35 -6.27 -10.22
N VAL A 56 5.53 -6.89 -10.10
CA VAL A 56 5.80 -7.87 -9.06
C VAL A 56 6.59 -7.23 -7.92
N TRP A 57 5.99 -7.19 -6.75
CA TRP A 57 6.54 -6.73 -5.48
C TRP A 57 7.12 -7.93 -4.72
N ARG A 58 8.44 -7.93 -4.47
CA ARG A 58 9.14 -9.10 -3.91
C ARG A 58 9.67 -8.78 -2.52
N VAL A 59 9.48 -9.73 -1.60
CA VAL A 59 10.10 -9.74 -0.27
C VAL A 59 10.94 -11.00 -0.18
N PRO A 60 12.28 -10.89 -0.12
CA PRO A 60 13.14 -12.05 -0.10
C PRO A 60 13.10 -12.78 1.25
N ALA A 61 13.46 -14.06 1.25
CA ALA A 61 13.80 -14.78 2.47
C ALA A 61 14.90 -14.03 3.24
N GLY A 62 14.85 -14.07 4.56
CA GLY A 62 15.73 -13.30 5.43
C GLY A 62 15.29 -11.83 5.67
N ALA A 63 14.27 -11.33 4.97
CA ALA A 63 13.74 -9.99 5.22
C ALA A 63 13.11 -9.90 6.61
N GLU A 64 13.47 -8.84 7.35
CA GLU A 64 12.89 -8.56 8.67
C GLU A 64 11.72 -7.60 8.56
N ILE A 65 10.66 -7.90 9.29
CA ILE A 65 9.43 -7.13 9.38
C ILE A 65 9.02 -7.00 10.85
N ASN A 66 8.41 -5.88 11.23
CA ASN A 66 7.99 -5.65 12.63
C ASN A 66 6.65 -4.92 12.75
N GLY A 67 6.02 -4.54 11.63
CA GLY A 67 4.76 -3.83 11.60
C GLY A 67 4.82 -2.36 12.06
N ALA A 68 6.01 -1.81 12.27
CA ALA A 68 6.17 -0.41 12.70
C ALA A 68 5.79 0.61 11.63
N SER A 69 5.56 0.18 10.40
CA SER A 69 5.11 1.05 9.31
C SER A 69 3.65 1.50 9.44
N ILE A 70 2.86 0.84 10.29
CA ILE A 70 1.49 1.26 10.63
C ILE A 70 1.53 1.88 12.04
N PRO A 71 1.32 3.19 12.18
CA PRO A 71 1.26 3.83 13.49
C PRO A 71 0.19 3.21 14.39
N ALA A 72 0.51 3.02 15.67
CA ALA A 72 -0.42 2.41 16.63
C ALA A 72 -1.75 3.17 16.76
N ALA A 73 -1.74 4.49 16.57
CA ALA A 73 -2.95 5.31 16.55
C ALA A 73 -3.95 4.91 15.44
N LEU A 74 -3.51 4.19 14.40
CA LEU A 74 -4.36 3.72 13.31
C LEU A 74 -4.94 2.33 13.56
N TYR A 75 -4.59 1.65 14.64
CA TYR A 75 -5.05 0.28 14.89
C TYR A 75 -6.56 0.18 15.12
N SER A 76 -7.24 1.27 15.48
CA SER A 76 -8.70 1.31 15.57
C SER A 76 -9.37 1.19 14.19
N ILE A 77 -8.71 1.64 13.12
CA ILE A 77 -9.23 1.62 11.75
C ILE A 77 -8.66 0.43 10.97
N ILE A 78 -7.33 0.29 10.98
CA ILE A 78 -6.64 -0.74 10.21
C ILE A 78 -6.61 -2.08 10.94
N GLY A 79 -6.59 -2.06 12.26
CA GLY A 79 -6.25 -3.20 13.11
C GLY A 79 -4.72 -3.31 13.30
N PRO A 80 -4.27 -4.17 14.22
CA PRO A 80 -2.84 -4.42 14.42
C PRO A 80 -2.22 -5.11 13.20
N PRO A 81 -0.94 -4.86 12.90
CA PRO A 81 -0.28 -5.47 11.73
C PRO A 81 -0.26 -6.99 11.82
N PHE A 82 -0.15 -7.64 10.66
CA PHE A 82 0.00 -9.10 10.49
C PHE A 82 -1.17 -9.96 10.96
N VAL A 83 -2.37 -9.41 11.09
CA VAL A 83 -3.60 -10.15 11.41
C VAL A 83 -4.63 -10.01 10.28
N GLY A 84 -5.66 -10.87 10.32
CA GLY A 84 -6.79 -10.81 9.38
C GLY A 84 -6.39 -10.99 7.90
N ASP A 85 -7.26 -10.50 7.03
CA ASP A 85 -7.15 -10.68 5.58
C ASP A 85 -6.06 -9.81 4.93
N TYR A 86 -5.66 -8.73 5.58
CA TYR A 86 -4.58 -7.83 5.11
C TYR A 86 -3.18 -8.22 5.59
N ARG A 87 -3.00 -9.32 6.35
CA ARG A 87 -1.68 -9.73 6.89
C ARG A 87 -0.60 -9.87 5.82
N ARG A 88 -0.94 -10.39 4.64
CA ARG A 88 0.00 -10.52 3.52
C ARG A 88 0.38 -9.17 2.93
N ALA A 89 -0.59 -8.27 2.81
CA ALA A 89 -0.35 -6.90 2.40
C ALA A 89 0.54 -6.14 3.40
N SER A 90 0.35 -6.37 4.71
CA SER A 90 1.18 -5.76 5.77
C SER A 90 2.65 -6.17 5.67
N VAL A 91 2.94 -7.43 5.30
CA VAL A 91 4.33 -7.89 5.09
C VAL A 91 5.02 -7.11 3.99
N LEU A 92 4.35 -6.95 2.84
CA LEU A 92 4.86 -6.17 1.71
C LEU A 92 5.05 -4.69 2.09
N HIS A 93 4.03 -4.09 2.69
CA HIS A 93 4.04 -2.69 3.09
C HIS A 93 5.17 -2.39 4.07
N ASP A 94 5.35 -3.20 5.11
CA ASP A 94 6.39 -3.01 6.10
C ASP A 94 7.79 -3.12 5.47
N TYR A 95 8.01 -4.13 4.65
CA TYR A 95 9.26 -4.31 3.94
C TYR A 95 9.60 -3.10 3.06
N TYR A 96 8.69 -2.67 2.18
CA TYR A 96 8.95 -1.56 1.26
C TYR A 96 9.03 -0.19 1.95
N CYS A 97 8.31 0.01 3.06
CA CYS A 97 8.47 1.19 3.90
C CYS A 97 9.86 1.28 4.55
N ARG A 98 10.51 0.14 4.83
CA ARG A 98 11.88 0.08 5.34
C ARG A 98 12.92 0.22 4.23
N GLN A 99 12.73 -0.49 3.10
CA GLN A 99 13.66 -0.48 1.98
C GLN A 99 13.65 0.85 1.20
N ARG A 100 12.48 1.48 1.06
CA ARG A 100 12.28 2.77 0.36
C ARG A 100 12.77 2.78 -1.08
N THR A 101 12.77 1.63 -1.73
CA THR A 101 13.20 1.46 -3.12
C THR A 101 12.17 1.96 -4.12
N GLU A 102 10.94 2.15 -3.67
CA GLU A 102 9.82 2.65 -4.45
C GLU A 102 9.30 3.96 -3.84
N SER A 103 8.47 4.73 -4.56
CA SER A 103 7.84 5.90 -3.96
C SER A 103 6.85 5.49 -2.86
N TRP A 104 6.78 6.28 -1.78
CA TRP A 104 5.86 5.98 -0.68
C TRP A 104 4.39 5.89 -1.14
N LYS A 105 3.98 6.72 -2.12
CA LYS A 105 2.63 6.65 -2.70
C LYS A 105 2.38 5.31 -3.39
N ALA A 106 3.35 4.82 -4.17
CA ALA A 106 3.25 3.52 -4.82
C ALA A 106 3.19 2.38 -3.80
N VAL A 107 3.94 2.47 -2.69
CA VAL A 107 3.93 1.48 -1.61
C VAL A 107 2.57 1.47 -0.89
N HIS A 108 1.99 2.64 -0.61
CA HIS A 108 0.66 2.73 0.02
C HIS A 108 -0.46 2.24 -0.91
N LYS A 109 -0.37 2.56 -2.22
CA LYS A 109 -1.30 2.02 -3.21
C LYS A 109 -1.19 0.50 -3.33
N MET A 110 0.03 -0.05 -3.38
CA MET A 110 0.26 -1.49 -3.38
C MET A 110 -0.34 -2.15 -2.14
N PHE A 111 -0.25 -1.54 -0.96
CA PHE A 111 -0.89 -2.04 0.25
C PHE A 111 -2.41 -2.18 0.10
N TYR A 112 -3.07 -1.16 -0.48
CA TYR A 112 -4.49 -1.22 -0.80
C TYR A 112 -4.82 -2.37 -1.76
N ASP A 113 -4.11 -2.45 -2.90
CA ASP A 113 -4.35 -3.47 -3.92
C ASP A 113 -4.15 -4.89 -3.33
N ALA A 114 -3.06 -5.09 -2.58
CA ALA A 114 -2.77 -6.36 -1.93
C ALA A 114 -3.79 -6.70 -0.82
N ALA A 115 -4.31 -5.71 -0.09
CA ALA A 115 -5.38 -5.93 0.88
C ALA A 115 -6.68 -6.37 0.19
N ARG A 116 -7.02 -5.77 -0.95
CA ARG A 116 -8.17 -6.18 -1.78
C ARG A 116 -8.00 -7.61 -2.30
N THR A 117 -6.82 -7.96 -2.83
CA THR A 117 -6.46 -9.33 -3.23
C THR A 117 -6.56 -10.30 -2.06
N GLY A 118 -6.23 -9.83 -0.86
CA GLY A 118 -6.38 -10.56 0.41
C GLY A 118 -7.81 -10.74 0.88
N LYS A 119 -8.81 -10.21 0.15
CA LYS A 119 -10.26 -10.23 0.42
C LYS A 119 -10.75 -9.26 1.50
N VAL A 120 -9.95 -8.26 1.86
CA VAL A 120 -10.46 -7.14 2.66
C VAL A 120 -11.61 -6.47 1.89
N ALA A 121 -12.73 -6.22 2.53
CA ALA A 121 -13.87 -5.57 1.90
C ALA A 121 -13.51 -4.15 1.40
N LEU A 122 -14.26 -3.64 0.42
CA LEU A 122 -13.92 -2.41 -0.31
C LEU A 122 -13.74 -1.20 0.62
N LEU A 123 -14.74 -0.89 1.43
CA LEU A 123 -14.72 0.29 2.30
C LEU A 123 -13.62 0.21 3.38
N PRO A 124 -13.45 -0.91 4.12
CA PRO A 124 -12.30 -1.09 4.99
C PRO A 124 -10.95 -0.93 4.29
N ALA A 125 -10.78 -1.45 3.07
CA ALA A 125 -9.53 -1.30 2.32
C ALA A 125 -9.27 0.18 1.95
N LYS A 126 -10.30 0.94 1.57
CA LYS A 126 -10.22 2.39 1.33
C LYS A 126 -9.86 3.16 2.60
N ALA A 127 -10.46 2.80 3.75
CA ALA A 127 -10.10 3.41 5.04
C ALA A 127 -8.64 3.12 5.43
N MET A 128 -8.19 1.88 5.24
CA MET A 128 -6.78 1.51 5.44
C MET A 128 -5.84 2.30 4.53
N TYR A 129 -6.20 2.47 3.25
CA TYR A 129 -5.43 3.26 2.30
C TYR A 129 -5.33 4.72 2.74
N ALA A 130 -6.46 5.35 3.07
CA ALA A 130 -6.50 6.72 3.56
C ALA A 130 -5.64 6.91 4.81
N ALA A 131 -5.68 5.96 5.74
CA ALA A 131 -4.89 5.99 6.97
C ALA A 131 -3.39 5.91 6.71
N VAL A 132 -2.91 4.98 5.88
CA VAL A 132 -1.48 4.90 5.54
C VAL A 132 -1.04 6.07 4.66
N LEU A 133 -1.90 6.58 3.79
CA LEU A 133 -1.64 7.74 2.95
C LEU A 133 -1.47 9.00 3.80
N GLY A 134 -2.31 9.20 4.82
CA GLY A 134 -2.27 10.35 5.71
C GLY A 134 -1.11 10.27 6.72
N TRP A 135 -0.95 9.14 7.35
CA TRP A 135 -0.10 8.99 8.53
C TRP A 135 0.92 7.85 8.45
N GLY A 136 0.95 7.09 7.35
CA GLY A 136 1.98 6.09 7.04
C GLY A 136 3.36 6.72 6.75
N PRO A 137 4.46 5.93 6.69
CA PRO A 137 5.79 6.44 6.40
C PRO A 137 5.87 7.16 5.05
N ARG A 138 6.54 8.30 5.02
CA ARG A 138 6.81 9.08 3.80
C ARG A 138 8.30 9.35 3.68
N TRP A 139 8.80 9.40 2.45
CA TRP A 139 10.20 9.69 2.15
C TRP A 139 10.35 10.35 0.79
N GLU A 140 11.39 11.14 0.65
CA GLU A 140 11.83 11.64 -0.63
C GLU A 140 12.90 10.69 -1.18
N GLN A 141 12.77 10.36 -2.46
CA GLN A 141 13.83 9.70 -3.20
C GLN A 141 14.76 10.80 -3.74
N ALA A 142 15.95 10.90 -3.21
CA ALA A 142 16.94 11.80 -3.79
C ALA A 142 17.28 11.34 -5.21
N ALA A 143 17.36 12.29 -6.15
CA ALA A 143 17.79 12.01 -7.51
C ALA A 143 19.20 11.41 -7.48
N THR A 144 19.33 10.14 -7.87
CA THR A 144 20.62 9.44 -7.86
C THR A 144 21.40 9.65 -9.15
N ARG A 145 22.59 10.18 -9.02
CA ARG A 145 23.70 9.91 -9.93
C ARG A 145 24.57 8.82 -9.28
N GLY A 146 24.19 7.55 -9.48
CA GLY A 146 25.07 6.42 -9.15
C GLY A 146 25.27 6.11 -7.66
N GLY A 147 24.24 5.70 -6.96
CA GLY A 147 24.27 5.22 -5.57
C GLY A 147 22.88 5.00 -5.02
N ALA A 148 22.73 4.25 -3.90
CA ALA A 148 21.46 4.14 -3.21
C ALA A 148 21.05 5.53 -2.70
N PRO A 149 19.81 6.00 -2.98
CA PRO A 149 19.40 7.33 -2.59
C PRO A 149 19.39 7.49 -1.07
N PRO A 150 19.92 8.57 -0.52
CA PRO A 150 19.63 8.93 0.85
C PRO A 150 18.14 9.28 0.91
N THR A 151 17.39 8.47 1.64
CA THR A 151 15.96 8.70 1.83
C THR A 151 15.75 9.54 3.09
N VAL A 152 15.30 10.76 2.90
CA VAL A 152 14.91 11.62 4.02
C VAL A 152 13.47 11.27 4.39
N SER A 153 13.25 10.95 5.68
CA SER A 153 11.90 10.78 6.21
C SER A 153 11.19 12.13 6.27
N ILE A 154 9.98 12.19 5.73
CA ILE A 154 9.13 13.37 5.85
C ILE A 154 8.37 13.26 7.18
N PRO A 155 8.47 14.24 8.08
CA PRO A 155 7.67 14.28 9.30
C PRO A 155 6.18 14.20 8.99
N ARG A 156 5.41 13.63 9.90
CA ARG A 156 3.96 13.44 9.76
C ARG A 156 3.26 14.03 10.97
N PRO A 157 2.12 14.68 10.79
CA PRO A 157 1.28 15.05 11.92
C PRO A 157 0.82 13.77 12.65
N THR A 158 0.62 13.87 13.94
CA THR A 158 -0.06 12.80 14.69
C THR A 158 -1.54 12.86 14.33
N PRO A 159 -2.17 11.73 13.92
CA PRO A 159 -3.61 11.75 13.66
C PRO A 159 -4.36 12.08 14.95
N ASN A 160 -5.31 12.99 14.87
CA ASN A 160 -6.29 13.13 15.95
C ASN A 160 -7.48 12.18 15.70
N SER A 161 -8.18 11.82 16.77
CA SER A 161 -9.26 10.84 16.67
C SER A 161 -10.45 11.36 15.87
N SER A 162 -10.70 12.68 15.84
CA SER A 162 -11.79 13.27 15.06
C SER A 162 -11.52 13.18 13.57
N ASP A 163 -10.31 13.54 13.11
CA ASP A 163 -9.95 13.47 11.68
C ASP A 163 -10.07 12.04 11.15
N LEU A 164 -9.67 11.06 11.96
CA LEU A 164 -9.78 9.66 11.59
C LEU A 164 -11.24 9.19 11.47
N LEU A 165 -12.08 9.58 12.43
CA LEU A 165 -13.51 9.22 12.43
C LEU A 165 -14.25 9.90 11.28
N ASP A 166 -13.97 11.17 11.03
CA ASP A 166 -14.59 11.94 9.94
C ASP A 166 -14.20 11.36 8.58
N LEU A 167 -12.94 10.96 8.43
CA LEU A 167 -12.45 10.34 7.20
C LEU A 167 -13.09 8.96 6.98
N GLU A 168 -13.19 8.13 8.01
CA GLU A 168 -13.82 6.82 7.93
C GLU A 168 -15.33 6.94 7.62
N THR A 169 -16.02 7.87 8.27
CA THR A 169 -17.43 8.16 8.03
C THR A 169 -17.65 8.61 6.59
N TRP A 170 -16.85 9.57 6.12
CA TRP A 170 -16.93 10.04 4.74
C TRP A 170 -16.68 8.91 3.71
N ILE A 171 -15.68 8.03 3.95
CA ILE A 171 -15.41 6.89 3.06
C ILE A 171 -16.61 5.93 3.04
N THR A 172 -17.23 5.72 4.19
CA THR A 172 -18.38 4.79 4.33
C THR A 172 -19.61 5.33 3.61
N ASP A 173 -19.88 6.64 3.73
CA ASP A 173 -21.09 7.26 3.22
C ASP A 173 -21.00 7.59 1.72
N ALA A 174 -19.84 8.02 1.26
CA ALA A 174 -19.64 8.52 -0.11
C ALA A 174 -19.02 7.50 -1.07
N ASP A 175 -18.44 6.40 -0.58
CA ASP A 175 -17.69 5.41 -1.37
C ASP A 175 -16.74 6.04 -2.39
N PRO A 176 -15.84 6.95 -1.97
CA PRO A 176 -15.01 7.75 -2.88
C PRO A 176 -14.03 6.89 -3.68
N THR A 177 -13.60 7.39 -4.83
CA THR A 177 -12.46 6.85 -5.58
C THR A 177 -11.14 7.05 -4.82
N LEU A 178 -10.08 6.33 -5.20
CA LEU A 178 -8.76 6.54 -4.59
C LEU A 178 -8.21 7.95 -4.84
N ASP A 179 -8.48 8.55 -6.02
CA ASP A 179 -8.06 9.91 -6.34
C ASP A 179 -8.77 10.96 -5.46
N GLU A 180 -10.01 10.73 -5.11
CA GLU A 180 -10.75 11.57 -4.16
C GLU A 180 -10.19 11.42 -2.74
N ILE A 181 -9.81 10.22 -2.34
CA ILE A 181 -9.13 9.97 -1.07
C ILE A 181 -7.77 10.69 -1.03
N ASP A 182 -6.97 10.58 -2.08
CA ASP A 182 -5.68 11.27 -2.19
C ASP A 182 -5.83 12.78 -2.00
N ARG A 183 -6.82 13.37 -2.65
CA ARG A 183 -7.13 14.81 -2.56
C ARG A 183 -7.56 15.19 -1.15
N ARG A 184 -8.53 14.47 -0.58
CA ARG A 184 -9.07 14.76 0.75
C ARG A 184 -8.01 14.65 1.84
N VAL A 185 -7.18 13.61 1.79
CA VAL A 185 -6.07 13.44 2.73
C VAL A 185 -5.03 14.55 2.57
N SER A 186 -4.72 14.97 1.35
CA SER A 186 -3.79 16.08 1.10
C SER A 186 -4.32 17.41 1.65
N GLU A 187 -5.61 17.69 1.55
CA GLU A 187 -6.27 18.86 2.12
C GLU A 187 -6.20 18.87 3.66
N LEU A 188 -6.53 17.73 4.30
CA LEU A 188 -6.44 17.57 5.76
C LEU A 188 -5.02 17.84 6.28
N LEU A 189 -4.00 17.31 5.58
CA LEU A 189 -2.61 17.48 5.97
C LEU A 189 -2.10 18.91 5.73
N GLY A 190 -2.60 19.60 4.69
CA GLY A 190 -2.31 21.00 4.43
C GLY A 190 -2.90 21.91 5.50
N GLN A 191 -4.10 21.64 5.99
CA GLN A 191 -4.73 22.36 7.09
C GLN A 191 -3.97 22.19 8.40
N ALA A 192 -3.62 20.94 8.76
CA ALA A 192 -2.87 20.65 9.98
C ALA A 192 -1.48 21.33 10.02
N ALA A 193 -0.84 21.56 8.88
CA ALA A 193 0.42 22.30 8.81
C ALA A 193 0.24 23.81 9.10
N HIS A 194 -0.87 24.41 8.69
CA HIS A 194 -1.18 25.81 8.97
C HIS A 194 -1.57 26.08 10.42
N ASP A 195 -2.21 25.11 11.09
CA ASP A 195 -2.64 25.24 12.49
C ASP A 195 -1.48 25.14 13.50
N VAL A 196 -0.33 24.57 13.09
CA VAL A 196 0.87 24.45 13.92
C VAL A 196 1.73 25.74 13.85
N ASP A 197 1.63 26.50 12.78
CA ASP A 197 2.41 27.75 12.53
C ASP A 197 1.66 29.02 12.98
N SER A 198 0.45 28.91 13.52
CA SER A 198 -0.39 30.00 14.03
C SER A 198 -0.49 29.96 15.56
#